data_e738ebd705950004f2397b242ed1035c
#
_entry.id   e738ebd705950004f2397b242ed1035c
#
_cell.length_a   1.000
_cell.length_b   1.000
_cell.length_c   1.000
_cell.angle_alpha   90.00
_cell.angle_beta   90.00
_cell.angle_gamma   90.00
#
_symmetry.space_group_name_H-M   'P 1'
#
loop_
_entity.id
_entity.type
_entity.pdbx_description
1 polymer ?
#
loop_
_entity_poly.entity_id
_entity_poly.type
_entity_poly.pdbx_seq_one_letter_code
_entity_poly.pdbx_strand_id
1 'polypeptide(L)'
;MDGANSLVLNGELMLYGIVDPWNDPGTTLRAIDVMASLAELADQETIVCHLNSPGGSVQEGLAIFNALRASGKTIEMHIDAMAASVASIIAMAGDTIIMADNASIMIHDPFVMAFGGSSEELRALADEIDRMKSVILDIYSKRTGLGRPELEAMMAAETYPSAKDAVAKGFADKIEKSRKVAACAVLDPETLARLIAPPKLRAERAGPSAPADHRQENHMPEPNQAAPEIIAARAEAARMERQRITEIRAAVRDAKLGDDVADELIDAGLSLDDAKVKIVARAKAPDGADIRAAAVREERERVAQIGAAVRAAKLPAEFAAELVAAGLTLAEANAKIINKLAETAENDQGNESPTRSQN
;
A
#
# COMPACT_ATOMS: atom_id res chain seq x y z
N MET A 1 -29.61 -0.78 -1.02
CA MET A 1 -28.15 -0.58 -0.89
C MET A 1 -27.59 -0.43 -2.30
N ASP A 2 -27.74 0.77 -2.85
CA ASP A 2 -27.25 1.05 -4.21
C ASP A 2 -25.73 1.12 -4.16
N GLY A 3 -25.06 0.26 -4.95
CA GLY A 3 -23.61 0.23 -5.11
C GLY A 3 -22.83 -0.91 -4.44
N ALA A 4 -23.49 -1.85 -3.77
CA ALA A 4 -22.86 -3.09 -3.31
C ALA A 4 -22.90 -4.16 -4.42
N ASN A 5 -21.80 -4.92 -4.55
CA ASN A 5 -21.74 -6.06 -5.47
C ASN A 5 -21.99 -7.35 -4.69
N SER A 6 -22.70 -8.31 -5.29
CA SER A 6 -22.78 -9.64 -4.72
C SER A 6 -21.46 -10.39 -4.90
N LEU A 7 -21.00 -11.00 -3.80
CA LEU A 7 -19.85 -11.89 -3.77
C LEU A 7 -20.27 -13.35 -3.66
N VAL A 8 -21.57 -13.64 -3.85
CA VAL A 8 -22.12 -14.99 -3.75
C VAL A 8 -21.98 -15.74 -5.09
N LEU A 9 -21.39 -16.91 -5.03
CA LEU A 9 -21.30 -17.84 -6.15
C LEU A 9 -21.73 -19.23 -5.68
N ASN A 10 -22.75 -19.80 -6.31
CA ASN A 10 -23.31 -21.12 -5.97
C ASN A 10 -23.73 -21.27 -4.48
N GLY A 11 -24.12 -20.18 -3.83
CA GLY A 11 -24.48 -20.17 -2.41
C GLY A 11 -23.30 -20.10 -1.45
N GLU A 12 -22.10 -19.86 -1.94
CA GLU A 12 -20.86 -19.69 -1.16
C GLU A 12 -20.34 -18.25 -1.30
N LEU A 13 -19.62 -17.74 -0.31
CA LEU A 13 -19.10 -16.38 -0.27
C LEU A 13 -17.66 -16.35 -0.79
N MET A 14 -17.43 -15.60 -1.87
CA MET A 14 -16.15 -15.52 -2.56
C MET A 14 -15.39 -14.25 -2.12
N LEU A 15 -14.40 -14.39 -1.24
CA LEU A 15 -13.57 -13.29 -0.72
C LEU A 15 -12.25 -13.21 -1.50
N TYR A 16 -12.35 -12.83 -2.79
CA TYR A 16 -11.22 -12.76 -3.70
C TYR A 16 -10.91 -11.31 -4.08
N GLY A 17 -9.64 -10.93 -4.05
CA GLY A 17 -9.19 -9.61 -4.46
C GLY A 17 -8.44 -8.81 -3.39
N ILE A 18 -8.11 -7.56 -3.69
CA ILE A 18 -7.44 -6.63 -2.77
C ILE A 18 -8.48 -6.07 -1.80
N VAL A 19 -8.17 -6.07 -0.51
CA VAL A 19 -9.03 -5.46 0.53
C VAL A 19 -8.89 -3.95 0.48
N ASP A 20 -9.90 -3.26 -0.08
CA ASP A 20 -9.85 -1.82 -0.32
C ASP A 20 -11.25 -1.22 -0.29
N PRO A 21 -11.49 -0.06 0.39
CA PRO A 21 -12.80 0.60 0.41
C PRO A 21 -13.20 1.21 -0.93
N TRP A 22 -12.25 1.44 -1.85
CA TRP A 22 -12.51 2.01 -3.16
C TRP A 22 -13.08 0.97 -4.11
N ASN A 23 -14.11 1.36 -4.84
CA ASN A 23 -14.78 0.45 -5.74
C ASN A 23 -14.05 0.33 -7.08
N ASP A 24 -13.25 -0.75 -7.21
CA ASP A 24 -12.81 -1.24 -8.52
C ASP A 24 -13.47 -2.61 -8.77
N PRO A 25 -14.59 -2.65 -9.52
CA PRO A 25 -15.40 -3.86 -9.67
C PRO A 25 -14.59 -5.04 -10.18
N GLY A 26 -14.62 -6.15 -9.44
CA GLY A 26 -13.96 -7.40 -9.77
C GLY A 26 -12.48 -7.49 -9.36
N THR A 27 -11.93 -6.48 -8.69
CA THR A 27 -10.55 -6.51 -8.17
C THR A 27 -10.48 -6.20 -6.68
N THR A 28 -11.46 -5.49 -6.11
CA THR A 28 -11.50 -5.11 -4.71
C THR A 28 -12.54 -5.88 -3.91
N LEU A 29 -12.20 -6.18 -2.66
CA LEU A 29 -13.04 -6.78 -1.64
C LEU A 29 -13.39 -5.71 -0.61
N ARG A 30 -14.68 -5.35 -0.51
CA ARG A 30 -15.18 -4.31 0.39
C ARG A 30 -16.09 -4.90 1.47
N ALA A 31 -16.07 -4.30 2.65
CA ALA A 31 -16.96 -4.69 3.75
C ALA A 31 -18.44 -4.55 3.39
N ILE A 32 -18.80 -3.53 2.61
CA ILE A 32 -20.19 -3.33 2.16
C ILE A 32 -20.68 -4.46 1.25
N ASP A 33 -19.80 -4.99 0.38
CA ASP A 33 -20.14 -6.11 -0.50
C ASP A 33 -20.31 -7.42 0.30
N VAL A 34 -19.44 -7.63 1.30
CA VAL A 34 -19.54 -8.78 2.23
C VAL A 34 -20.85 -8.70 3.02
N MET A 35 -21.20 -7.52 3.57
CA MET A 35 -22.45 -7.34 4.31
C MET A 35 -23.69 -7.59 3.44
N ALA A 36 -23.71 -7.11 2.20
CA ALA A 36 -24.80 -7.36 1.25
C ALA A 36 -24.90 -8.86 0.93
N SER A 37 -23.77 -9.52 0.68
CA SER A 37 -23.71 -10.96 0.40
C SER A 37 -24.13 -11.82 1.60
N LEU A 38 -23.78 -11.42 2.82
CA LEU A 38 -24.26 -12.07 4.05
C LEU A 38 -25.78 -11.96 4.20
N ALA A 39 -26.38 -10.85 3.76
CA ALA A 39 -27.84 -10.70 3.73
C ALA A 39 -28.48 -11.59 2.67
N GLU A 40 -27.84 -11.85 1.52
CA GLU A 40 -28.31 -12.81 0.51
C GLU A 40 -28.27 -14.25 1.04
N LEU A 41 -27.33 -14.57 1.93
CA LEU A 41 -27.14 -15.89 2.55
C LEU A 41 -27.83 -16.02 3.91
N ALA A 42 -28.79 -15.15 4.22
CA ALA A 42 -29.42 -15.08 5.54
C ALA A 42 -30.13 -16.36 5.97
N ASP A 43 -30.64 -17.16 5.04
CA ASP A 43 -31.33 -18.42 5.31
C ASP A 43 -30.39 -19.60 5.62
N GLN A 44 -29.09 -19.45 5.41
CA GLN A 44 -28.08 -20.47 5.70
C GLN A 44 -27.66 -20.41 7.19
N GLU A 45 -27.49 -21.56 7.84
CA GLU A 45 -26.92 -21.65 9.18
C GLU A 45 -25.38 -21.61 9.15
N THR A 46 -24.79 -22.22 8.10
CA THR A 46 -23.35 -22.23 7.85
C THR A 46 -23.06 -21.52 6.55
N ILE A 47 -22.14 -20.57 6.57
CA ILE A 47 -21.65 -19.86 5.39
C ILE A 47 -20.26 -20.38 5.06
N VAL A 48 -20.14 -20.97 3.87
CA VAL A 48 -18.84 -21.35 3.32
C VAL A 48 -18.23 -20.13 2.66
N CYS A 49 -17.03 -19.76 3.09
CA CYS A 49 -16.27 -18.62 2.58
C CYS A 49 -15.00 -19.12 1.88
N HIS A 50 -14.78 -18.69 0.67
CA HIS A 50 -13.54 -18.92 -0.08
C HIS A 50 -12.68 -17.68 -0.07
N LEU A 51 -11.44 -17.78 0.42
CA LEU A 51 -10.54 -16.65 0.57
C LEU A 51 -9.29 -16.81 -0.29
N ASN A 52 -9.04 -15.79 -1.12
CA ASN A 52 -7.80 -15.64 -1.86
C ASN A 52 -7.48 -14.15 -2.04
N SER A 53 -6.65 -13.59 -1.16
CA SER A 53 -6.39 -12.16 -1.11
C SER A 53 -4.95 -11.86 -0.66
N PRO A 54 -4.28 -10.87 -1.29
CA PRO A 54 -3.00 -10.36 -0.83
C PRO A 54 -3.13 -9.42 0.39
N GLY A 55 -4.36 -9.10 0.82
CA GLY A 55 -4.61 -8.12 1.87
C GLY A 55 -4.91 -6.74 1.31
N GLY A 56 -4.57 -5.68 2.06
CA GLY A 56 -4.83 -4.29 1.73
C GLY A 56 -5.13 -3.42 2.95
N SER A 57 -6.21 -2.63 2.92
CA SER A 57 -6.61 -1.74 4.00
C SER A 57 -6.95 -2.49 5.29
N VAL A 58 -6.23 -2.17 6.38
CA VAL A 58 -6.45 -2.79 7.69
C VAL A 58 -7.85 -2.50 8.23
N GLN A 59 -8.32 -1.25 8.09
CA GLN A 59 -9.65 -0.84 8.57
C GLN A 59 -10.75 -1.61 7.84
N GLU A 60 -10.63 -1.73 6.51
CA GLU A 60 -11.60 -2.46 5.69
C GLU A 60 -11.61 -3.95 6.02
N GLY A 61 -10.42 -4.55 6.19
CA GLY A 61 -10.30 -5.95 6.58
C GLY A 61 -10.87 -6.24 7.97
N LEU A 62 -10.66 -5.34 8.94
CA LEU A 62 -11.30 -5.45 10.26
C LEU A 62 -12.82 -5.30 10.18
N ALA A 63 -13.34 -4.44 9.29
CA ALA A 63 -14.78 -4.32 9.08
C ALA A 63 -15.36 -5.61 8.49
N ILE A 64 -14.67 -6.26 7.54
CA ILE A 64 -15.05 -7.56 7.00
C ILE A 64 -15.02 -8.65 8.09
N PHE A 65 -13.93 -8.73 8.86
CA PHE A 65 -13.81 -9.65 9.99
C PHE A 65 -14.98 -9.50 10.96
N ASN A 66 -15.30 -8.28 11.34
CA ASN A 66 -16.39 -7.99 12.27
C ASN A 66 -17.76 -8.32 11.65
N ALA A 67 -17.98 -8.07 10.36
CA ALA A 67 -19.22 -8.42 9.68
C ALA A 67 -19.46 -9.94 9.68
N LEU A 68 -18.44 -10.73 9.37
CA LEU A 68 -18.49 -12.18 9.43
C LEU A 68 -18.81 -12.68 10.86
N ARG A 69 -18.10 -12.16 11.87
CA ARG A 69 -18.32 -12.53 13.28
C ARG A 69 -19.68 -12.10 13.82
N ALA A 70 -20.20 -10.97 13.38
CA ALA A 70 -21.50 -10.43 13.79
C ALA A 70 -22.69 -11.07 13.05
N SER A 71 -22.47 -11.85 12.01
CA SER A 71 -23.53 -12.49 11.22
C SER A 71 -24.37 -13.48 12.03
N GLY A 72 -23.83 -14.00 13.14
CA GLY A 72 -24.44 -15.06 13.97
C GLY A 72 -24.47 -16.42 13.28
N LYS A 73 -23.80 -16.56 12.14
CA LYS A 73 -23.67 -17.80 11.38
C LYS A 73 -22.41 -18.55 11.74
N THR A 74 -22.40 -19.86 11.48
CA THR A 74 -21.15 -20.65 11.51
C THR A 74 -20.37 -20.33 10.22
N ILE A 75 -19.13 -19.87 10.35
CA ILE A 75 -18.26 -19.52 9.21
C ILE A 75 -17.27 -20.65 8.97
N GLU A 76 -17.39 -21.32 7.82
CA GLU A 76 -16.38 -22.24 7.34
C GLU A 76 -15.50 -21.53 6.30
N MET A 77 -14.25 -21.26 6.67
CA MET A 77 -13.31 -20.46 5.87
C MET A 77 -12.35 -21.38 5.11
N HIS A 78 -12.37 -21.32 3.79
CA HIS A 78 -11.44 -22.03 2.91
C HIS A 78 -10.39 -21.06 2.39
N ILE A 79 -9.11 -21.28 2.68
CA ILE A 79 -8.00 -20.54 2.09
C ILE A 79 -7.53 -21.29 0.85
N ASP A 80 -7.92 -20.78 -0.32
CA ASP A 80 -7.73 -21.50 -1.59
C ASP A 80 -6.32 -21.38 -2.15
N ALA A 81 -5.65 -20.23 -1.94
CA ALA A 81 -4.27 -20.01 -2.37
C ALA A 81 -3.51 -19.14 -1.38
N MET A 82 -4.02 -17.97 -1.02
CA MET A 82 -3.33 -17.02 -0.17
C MET A 82 -4.28 -16.26 0.75
N ALA A 83 -3.88 -16.12 2.02
CA ALA A 83 -4.45 -15.16 2.96
C ALA A 83 -3.32 -14.32 3.53
N ALA A 84 -2.96 -13.22 2.84
CA ALA A 84 -1.82 -12.40 3.22
C ALA A 84 -2.24 -11.11 3.92
N SER A 85 -1.39 -10.63 4.85
CA SER A 85 -1.60 -9.36 5.56
C SER A 85 -3.00 -9.31 6.22
N VAL A 86 -3.80 -8.26 6.00
CA VAL A 86 -5.14 -8.15 6.58
C VAL A 86 -6.09 -9.28 6.14
N ALA A 87 -5.87 -9.95 5.01
CA ALA A 87 -6.66 -11.11 4.62
C ALA A 87 -6.47 -12.28 5.60
N SER A 88 -5.31 -12.41 6.21
CA SER A 88 -5.11 -13.40 7.28
C SER A 88 -5.94 -13.08 8.53
N ILE A 89 -6.21 -11.80 8.82
CA ILE A 89 -7.16 -11.39 9.87
C ILE A 89 -8.59 -11.80 9.48
N ILE A 90 -8.99 -11.56 8.23
CA ILE A 90 -10.31 -11.99 7.73
C ILE A 90 -10.47 -13.51 7.89
N ALA A 91 -9.41 -14.29 7.58
CA ALA A 91 -9.42 -15.73 7.77
C ALA A 91 -9.72 -16.15 9.23
N MET A 92 -9.22 -15.38 10.21
CA MET A 92 -9.46 -15.65 11.65
C MET A 92 -10.93 -15.48 12.07
N ALA A 93 -11.81 -14.98 11.21
CA ALA A 93 -13.25 -14.94 11.44
C ALA A 93 -13.90 -16.34 11.31
N GLY A 94 -13.24 -17.29 10.67
CA GLY A 94 -13.73 -18.67 10.53
C GLY A 94 -13.84 -19.40 11.85
N ASP A 95 -14.97 -20.08 12.08
CA ASP A 95 -15.12 -21.04 13.17
C ASP A 95 -14.34 -22.32 12.85
N THR A 96 -14.29 -22.69 11.58
CA THR A 96 -13.38 -23.69 11.02
C THR A 96 -12.60 -23.07 9.86
N ILE A 97 -11.26 -23.22 9.88
CA ILE A 97 -10.38 -22.72 8.82
C ILE A 97 -9.69 -23.90 8.13
N ILE A 98 -9.95 -24.04 6.86
CA ILE A 98 -9.44 -25.12 6.01
C ILE A 98 -8.48 -24.51 4.97
N MET A 99 -7.30 -25.03 4.85
CA MET A 99 -6.33 -24.58 3.86
C MET A 99 -6.13 -25.61 2.76
N ALA A 100 -6.06 -25.16 1.51
CA ALA A 100 -5.52 -26.02 0.46
C ALA A 100 -4.07 -26.38 0.79
N ASP A 101 -3.63 -27.57 0.38
CA ASP A 101 -2.30 -28.11 0.74
C ASP A 101 -1.12 -27.28 0.17
N ASN A 102 -1.40 -26.47 -0.85
CA ASN A 102 -0.46 -25.53 -1.47
C ASN A 102 -0.75 -24.05 -1.13
N ALA A 103 -1.72 -23.78 -0.25
CA ALA A 103 -2.02 -22.42 0.20
C ALA A 103 -1.03 -21.92 1.26
N SER A 104 -0.97 -20.61 1.42
CA SER A 104 -0.14 -19.93 2.41
C SER A 104 -0.93 -18.85 3.15
N ILE A 105 -0.54 -18.63 4.41
CA ILE A 105 -0.90 -17.44 5.17
C ILE A 105 0.34 -16.55 5.23
N MET A 106 0.18 -15.23 5.22
CA MET A 106 1.27 -14.30 5.49
C MET A 106 0.84 -13.31 6.56
N ILE A 107 1.68 -13.16 7.56
CA ILE A 107 1.49 -12.18 8.64
C ILE A 107 2.71 -11.27 8.72
N HIS A 108 2.47 -9.97 8.86
CA HIS A 108 3.50 -8.95 9.03
C HIS A 108 2.99 -7.78 9.88
N ASP A 109 3.90 -6.90 10.28
CA ASP A 109 3.55 -5.67 10.99
C ASP A 109 2.72 -4.75 10.08
N PRO A 110 1.67 -4.09 10.61
CA PRO A 110 0.96 -3.07 9.85
C PRO A 110 1.90 -1.91 9.51
N PHE A 111 1.74 -1.36 8.32
CA PHE A 111 2.51 -0.21 7.87
C PHE A 111 1.62 0.80 7.15
N VAL A 112 2.06 2.04 7.09
CA VAL A 112 1.46 3.10 6.28
C VAL A 112 2.55 3.79 5.48
N MET A 113 2.22 4.23 4.27
CA MET A 113 3.08 5.11 3.49
C MET A 113 2.76 6.56 3.86
N ALA A 114 3.70 7.25 4.52
CA ALA A 114 3.57 8.66 4.85
C ALA A 114 4.45 9.50 3.92
N PHE A 115 3.84 10.46 3.22
CA PHE A 115 4.53 11.40 2.35
C PHE A 115 4.58 12.79 3.01
N GLY A 116 5.55 12.99 3.90
CA GLY A 116 5.72 14.23 4.65
C GLY A 116 4.91 14.26 5.95
N GLY A 117 5.03 15.35 6.68
CA GLY A 117 4.38 15.60 7.97
C GLY A 117 5.33 16.22 8.99
N SER A 118 4.77 16.93 9.95
CA SER A 118 5.51 17.40 11.12
C SER A 118 5.93 16.23 12.02
N SER A 119 6.89 16.46 12.90
CA SER A 119 7.31 15.42 13.86
C SER A 119 6.18 14.96 14.79
N GLU A 120 5.20 15.82 15.05
CA GLU A 120 4.03 15.49 15.85
C GLU A 120 3.05 14.60 15.09
N GLU A 121 2.76 14.91 13.82
CA GLU A 121 1.91 14.10 12.95
C GLU A 121 2.51 12.72 12.71
N LEU A 122 3.82 12.61 12.50
CA LEU A 122 4.49 11.32 12.32
C LEU A 122 4.46 10.47 13.59
N ARG A 123 4.58 11.08 14.79
CA ARG A 123 4.40 10.33 16.04
C ARG A 123 2.97 9.85 16.23
N ALA A 124 1.99 10.73 15.96
CA ALA A 124 0.58 10.32 16.05
C ALA A 124 0.26 9.16 15.10
N LEU A 125 0.84 9.15 13.90
CA LEU A 125 0.71 8.07 12.94
C LEU A 125 1.38 6.77 13.45
N ALA A 126 2.56 6.87 14.06
CA ALA A 126 3.23 5.72 14.69
C ALA A 126 2.38 5.13 15.83
N ASP A 127 1.80 5.97 16.69
CA ASP A 127 0.90 5.55 17.77
C ASP A 127 -0.36 4.84 17.21
N GLU A 128 -0.86 5.28 16.04
CA GLU A 128 -2.00 4.62 15.37
C GLU A 128 -1.62 3.23 14.84
N ILE A 129 -0.43 3.09 14.23
CA ILE A 129 0.09 1.80 13.77
C ILE A 129 0.25 0.84 14.95
N ASP A 130 0.78 1.30 16.09
CA ASP A 130 0.93 0.49 17.29
C ASP A 130 -0.44 0.04 17.86
N ARG A 131 -1.46 0.90 17.82
CA ARG A 131 -2.83 0.51 18.18
C ARG A 131 -3.38 -0.55 17.25
N MET A 132 -3.21 -0.41 15.91
CA MET A 132 -3.62 -1.42 14.93
C MET A 132 -2.90 -2.75 15.18
N LYS A 133 -1.58 -2.72 15.40
CA LYS A 133 -0.78 -3.89 15.73
C LYS A 133 -1.30 -4.60 16.96
N SER A 134 -1.67 -3.86 18.01
CA SER A 134 -2.23 -4.45 19.24
C SER A 134 -3.54 -5.20 18.98
N VAL A 135 -4.46 -4.63 18.17
CA VAL A 135 -5.73 -5.27 17.80
C VAL A 135 -5.48 -6.56 16.99
N ILE A 136 -4.56 -6.50 16.03
CA ILE A 136 -4.18 -7.64 15.19
C ILE A 136 -3.62 -8.78 16.06
N LEU A 137 -2.71 -8.46 16.98
CA LEU A 137 -2.12 -9.42 17.91
C LEU A 137 -3.17 -10.10 18.79
N ASP A 138 -4.19 -9.36 19.26
CA ASP A 138 -5.28 -9.93 20.07
C ASP A 138 -6.11 -10.93 19.24
N ILE A 139 -6.39 -10.63 17.97
CA ILE A 139 -7.11 -11.54 17.08
C ILE A 139 -6.30 -12.83 16.87
N TYR A 140 -5.03 -12.71 16.51
CA TYR A 140 -4.17 -13.89 16.32
C TYR A 140 -4.00 -14.70 17.61
N SER A 141 -3.71 -14.05 18.75
CA SER A 141 -3.51 -14.73 20.02
C SER A 141 -4.76 -15.50 20.44
N LYS A 142 -5.95 -14.89 20.28
CA LYS A 142 -7.23 -15.53 20.57
C LYS A 142 -7.50 -16.75 19.69
N ARG A 143 -7.12 -16.68 18.41
CA ARG A 143 -7.35 -17.76 17.45
C ARG A 143 -6.33 -18.89 17.59
N THR A 144 -5.05 -18.54 17.68
CA THR A 144 -3.94 -19.52 17.66
C THR A 144 -3.58 -20.08 19.02
N GLY A 145 -3.85 -19.32 20.10
CA GLY A 145 -3.35 -19.61 21.45
C GLY A 145 -1.88 -19.27 21.65
N LEU A 146 -1.19 -18.73 20.64
CA LEU A 146 0.21 -18.30 20.75
C LEU A 146 0.34 -17.05 21.61
N GLY A 147 1.48 -16.93 22.32
CA GLY A 147 1.81 -15.76 23.10
C GLY A 147 2.11 -14.53 22.23
N ARG A 148 1.75 -13.33 22.73
CA ARG A 148 2.04 -12.06 22.02
C ARG A 148 3.51 -11.90 21.58
N PRO A 149 4.53 -12.23 22.42
CA PRO A 149 5.93 -12.08 21.99
C PRO A 149 6.31 -12.95 20.79
N GLU A 150 5.74 -14.18 20.69
CA GLU A 150 5.97 -15.04 19.54
C GLU A 150 5.30 -14.48 18.28
N LEU A 151 4.06 -14.01 18.40
CA LEU A 151 3.31 -13.39 17.30
C LEU A 151 3.98 -12.10 16.83
N GLU A 152 4.48 -11.26 17.75
CA GLU A 152 5.23 -10.06 17.43
C GLU A 152 6.52 -10.38 16.64
N ALA A 153 7.25 -11.40 17.06
CA ALA A 153 8.44 -11.86 16.35
C ALA A 153 8.09 -12.40 14.95
N MET A 154 6.99 -13.13 14.82
CA MET A 154 6.52 -13.65 13.53
C MET A 154 6.07 -12.52 12.59
N MET A 155 5.38 -11.51 13.10
CA MET A 155 4.94 -10.36 12.31
C MET A 155 6.13 -9.50 11.88
N ALA A 156 7.06 -9.19 12.78
CA ALA A 156 8.27 -8.42 12.48
C ALA A 156 9.18 -9.13 11.46
N ALA A 157 9.16 -10.45 11.42
CA ALA A 157 9.94 -11.26 10.46
C ALA A 157 9.21 -11.47 9.12
N GLU A 158 8.00 -10.93 8.96
CA GLU A 158 7.15 -11.18 7.78
C GLU A 158 7.07 -12.68 7.45
N THR A 159 6.30 -13.40 8.26
CA THR A 159 6.30 -14.87 8.23
C THR A 159 5.24 -15.40 7.26
N TYR A 160 5.61 -16.45 6.53
CA TYR A 160 4.76 -17.17 5.57
C TYR A 160 4.51 -18.63 6.03
N PRO A 161 3.62 -18.91 6.98
CA PRO A 161 3.28 -20.27 7.36
C PRO A 161 2.72 -21.05 6.17
N SER A 162 3.33 -22.21 5.88
CA SER A 162 2.73 -23.20 4.97
C SER A 162 1.44 -23.77 5.60
N ALA A 163 0.61 -24.47 4.81
CA ALA A 163 -0.59 -25.10 5.35
C ALA A 163 -0.29 -25.99 6.57
N LYS A 164 0.83 -26.71 6.59
CA LYS A 164 1.26 -27.53 7.74
C LYS A 164 1.63 -26.67 8.95
N ASP A 165 2.39 -25.61 8.74
CA ASP A 165 2.82 -24.73 9.82
C ASP A 165 1.62 -23.93 10.37
N ALA A 166 0.70 -23.54 9.51
CA ALA A 166 -0.53 -22.85 9.90
C ALA A 166 -1.39 -23.73 10.83
N VAL A 167 -1.58 -25.00 10.48
CA VAL A 167 -2.30 -25.94 11.35
C VAL A 167 -1.53 -26.19 12.67
N ALA A 168 -0.21 -26.41 12.59
CA ALA A 168 0.61 -26.65 13.78
C ALA A 168 0.60 -25.45 14.75
N LYS A 169 0.46 -24.22 14.23
CA LYS A 169 0.42 -22.97 15.01
C LYS A 169 -0.99 -22.46 15.32
N GLY A 170 -2.04 -23.16 14.90
CA GLY A 170 -3.43 -22.82 15.19
C GLY A 170 -4.03 -21.71 14.30
N PHE A 171 -3.35 -21.30 13.23
CA PHE A 171 -3.92 -20.39 12.23
C PHE A 171 -4.95 -21.07 11.33
N ALA A 172 -4.89 -22.39 11.19
CA ALA A 172 -5.85 -23.21 10.49
C ALA A 172 -6.17 -24.48 11.28
N ASP A 173 -7.28 -25.14 10.95
CA ASP A 173 -7.74 -26.38 11.61
C ASP A 173 -7.43 -27.61 10.77
N LYS A 174 -7.52 -27.49 9.44
CA LYS A 174 -7.44 -28.62 8.52
C LYS A 174 -6.68 -28.26 7.25
N ILE A 175 -6.14 -29.30 6.62
CA ILE A 175 -5.57 -29.20 5.27
C ILE A 175 -6.43 -30.06 4.34
N GLU A 176 -6.92 -29.48 3.27
CA GLU A 176 -7.51 -30.23 2.18
C GLU A 176 -6.54 -30.35 1.02
N LYS A 177 -6.54 -31.51 0.35
CA LYS A 177 -5.84 -31.61 -0.94
C LYS A 177 -6.55 -30.67 -1.91
N SER A 178 -5.75 -29.83 -2.57
CA SER A 178 -6.28 -28.97 -3.63
C SER A 178 -7.09 -29.81 -4.59
N ARG A 179 -8.42 -29.61 -4.57
CA ARG A 179 -9.31 -30.28 -5.50
C ARG A 179 -8.90 -29.81 -6.88
N LYS A 180 -8.89 -30.72 -7.85
CA LYS A 180 -8.94 -30.31 -9.25
C LYS A 180 -10.28 -29.59 -9.39
N VAL A 181 -10.24 -28.27 -9.23
CA VAL A 181 -11.45 -27.47 -9.29
C VAL A 181 -11.94 -27.54 -10.72
N ALA A 182 -13.04 -28.25 -10.92
CA ALA A 182 -13.87 -28.09 -12.10
C ALA A 182 -14.44 -26.65 -12.19
N ALA A 183 -14.07 -25.77 -11.28
CA ALA A 183 -14.50 -24.37 -11.16
C ALA A 183 -14.05 -23.48 -12.31
N CYS A 184 -13.08 -23.88 -13.12
CA CYS A 184 -12.80 -23.19 -14.38
C CYS A 184 -13.92 -23.38 -15.42
N ALA A 185 -14.90 -24.23 -15.16
CA ALA A 185 -15.98 -24.52 -16.11
C ALA A 185 -17.18 -23.56 -15.98
N VAL A 186 -17.19 -22.66 -15.02
CA VAL A 186 -18.40 -21.86 -14.73
C VAL A 186 -18.29 -20.38 -15.14
N LEU A 187 -17.10 -19.89 -15.44
CA LEU A 187 -17.00 -18.61 -16.10
C LEU A 187 -17.17 -18.84 -17.61
N ASP A 188 -18.31 -18.43 -18.13
CA ASP A 188 -18.50 -18.39 -19.58
C ASP A 188 -17.38 -17.56 -20.23
N PRO A 189 -16.98 -17.87 -21.47
CA PRO A 189 -15.85 -17.20 -22.13
C PRO A 189 -15.99 -15.69 -22.23
N GLU A 190 -17.20 -15.15 -22.16
CA GLU A 190 -17.49 -13.72 -22.24
C GLU A 190 -17.23 -13.04 -20.89
N THR A 191 -17.60 -13.68 -19.79
CA THR A 191 -17.28 -13.23 -18.42
C THR A 191 -15.79 -13.31 -18.16
N LEU A 192 -15.12 -14.38 -18.60
CA LEU A 192 -13.66 -14.49 -18.50
C LEU A 192 -12.95 -13.41 -19.33
N ALA A 193 -13.43 -13.14 -20.55
CA ALA A 193 -12.89 -12.09 -21.40
C ALA A 193 -13.09 -10.69 -20.79
N ARG A 194 -14.18 -10.47 -20.05
CA ARG A 194 -14.42 -9.22 -19.30
C ARG A 194 -13.44 -9.05 -18.14
N LEU A 195 -13.13 -10.13 -17.44
CA LEU A 195 -12.21 -10.09 -16.27
C LEU A 195 -10.76 -9.84 -16.67
N ILE A 196 -10.34 -10.34 -17.85
CA ILE A 196 -8.95 -10.20 -18.33
C ILE A 196 -8.76 -9.07 -19.34
N ALA A 197 -9.84 -8.39 -19.77
CA ALA A 197 -9.73 -7.27 -20.71
C ALA A 197 -9.16 -6.01 -20.02
N PRO A 198 -8.19 -5.31 -20.64
CA PRO A 198 -7.71 -4.03 -20.15
C PRO A 198 -8.84 -3.01 -19.99
N PRO A 199 -8.78 -2.08 -19.03
CA PRO A 199 -9.87 -1.14 -18.74
C PRO A 199 -10.39 -0.33 -19.93
N LYS A 200 -9.57 -0.04 -20.94
CA LYS A 200 -9.95 0.70 -22.14
C LYS A 200 -10.87 -0.06 -23.10
N LEU A 201 -10.88 -1.39 -23.04
CA LEU A 201 -11.77 -2.22 -23.88
C LEU A 201 -13.13 -2.49 -23.21
N ARG A 202 -13.29 -2.18 -21.91
CA ARG A 202 -14.56 -2.30 -21.21
C ARG A 202 -15.58 -1.22 -21.59
N ALA A 203 -15.12 -0.02 -21.94
CA ALA A 203 -16.00 1.12 -22.24
C ALA A 203 -16.65 1.08 -23.64
N GLU A 204 -16.08 0.36 -24.60
CA GLU A 204 -16.55 0.38 -26.00
C GLU A 204 -17.58 -0.69 -26.35
N ARG A 205 -17.86 -1.66 -25.45
CA ARG A 205 -18.80 -2.76 -25.70
C ARG A 205 -20.17 -2.66 -25.02
N ALA A 206 -20.47 -1.54 -24.36
CA ALA A 206 -21.80 -1.29 -23.83
C ALA A 206 -22.72 -0.66 -24.91
N GLY A 207 -23.05 -1.42 -25.94
CA GLY A 207 -24.10 -1.10 -26.89
C GLY A 207 -25.41 -1.82 -26.50
N PRO A 208 -26.60 -1.31 -26.92
CA PRO A 208 -27.87 -1.79 -26.45
C PRO A 208 -28.14 -3.22 -26.88
N SER A 209 -28.60 -4.04 -25.95
CA SER A 209 -29.00 -5.43 -26.14
C SER A 209 -30.20 -5.56 -27.09
N ALA A 210 -30.04 -6.31 -28.17
CA ALA A 210 -31.16 -6.81 -28.98
C ALA A 210 -31.67 -8.14 -28.44
N PRO A 211 -32.98 -8.47 -28.58
CA PRO A 211 -33.58 -9.60 -27.92
C PRO A 211 -33.15 -10.94 -28.54
N ALA A 212 -32.97 -11.91 -27.66
CA ALA A 212 -32.60 -13.27 -28.00
C ALA A 212 -33.76 -13.99 -28.68
N ASP A 213 -33.50 -14.59 -29.85
CA ASP A 213 -34.33 -15.60 -30.46
C ASP A 213 -33.76 -17.02 -30.18
N HIS A 214 -34.64 -17.90 -29.74
CA HIS A 214 -34.33 -19.28 -29.35
C HIS A 214 -34.28 -20.20 -30.55
N ARG A 215 -33.22 -20.94 -30.68
CA ARG A 215 -33.11 -22.35 -31.08
C ARG A 215 -31.83 -22.61 -31.87
N GLN A 216 -30.90 -23.34 -31.25
CA GLN A 216 -30.13 -24.33 -32.01
C GLN A 216 -29.58 -25.42 -31.09
N GLU A 217 -29.56 -26.58 -31.68
CA GLU A 217 -29.41 -27.92 -31.12
C GLU A 217 -28.03 -28.18 -30.52
N ASN A 218 -28.03 -29.04 -29.49
CA ASN A 218 -26.86 -29.66 -28.88
C ASN A 218 -26.00 -30.39 -29.92
N HIS A 219 -24.82 -29.85 -30.16
CA HIS A 219 -23.72 -30.63 -30.72
C HIS A 219 -22.52 -30.48 -29.75
N MET A 220 -22.18 -31.58 -29.07
CA MET A 220 -20.99 -31.66 -28.26
C MET A 220 -19.75 -31.57 -29.16
N PRO A 221 -18.86 -30.58 -28.97
CA PRO A 221 -17.56 -30.64 -29.64
C PRO A 221 -16.63 -31.59 -28.88
N GLU A 222 -15.87 -32.36 -29.64
CA GLU A 222 -14.83 -33.27 -29.16
C GLU A 222 -13.76 -32.57 -28.32
N PRO A 223 -13.05 -33.28 -27.41
CA PRO A 223 -12.16 -32.65 -26.46
C PRO A 223 -10.86 -32.16 -27.12
N ASN A 224 -10.74 -30.85 -27.18
CA ASN A 224 -9.53 -30.09 -26.84
C ASN A 224 -8.29 -30.23 -27.74
N GLN A 225 -8.31 -29.55 -28.88
CA GLN A 225 -7.06 -29.15 -29.57
C GLN A 225 -6.53 -27.76 -29.13
N ALA A 226 -7.31 -26.97 -28.41
CA ALA A 226 -6.92 -25.62 -27.95
C ALA A 226 -6.00 -25.60 -26.73
N ALA A 227 -5.87 -26.69 -25.97
CA ALA A 227 -5.06 -26.75 -24.78
C ALA A 227 -3.54 -26.60 -25.02
N PRO A 228 -2.94 -27.18 -26.06
CA PRO A 228 -1.52 -27.01 -26.33
C PRO A 228 -1.14 -25.58 -26.74
N GLU A 229 -2.00 -24.93 -27.53
CA GLU A 229 -1.77 -23.54 -28.00
C GLU A 229 -1.86 -22.52 -26.86
N ILE A 230 -2.83 -22.69 -25.97
CA ILE A 230 -2.96 -21.83 -24.77
C ILE A 230 -1.78 -22.02 -23.82
N ILE A 231 -1.31 -23.27 -23.66
CA ILE A 231 -0.11 -23.56 -22.83
C ILE A 231 1.13 -22.94 -23.48
N ALA A 232 1.29 -23.05 -24.79
CA ALA A 232 2.39 -22.44 -25.52
C ALA A 232 2.35 -20.90 -25.43
N ALA A 233 1.18 -20.29 -25.63
CA ALA A 233 1.01 -18.82 -25.50
C ALA A 233 1.32 -18.31 -24.08
N ARG A 234 0.92 -19.04 -23.04
CA ARG A 234 1.27 -18.70 -21.65
C ARG A 234 2.75 -18.85 -21.37
N ALA A 235 3.37 -19.90 -21.89
CA ALA A 235 4.81 -20.10 -21.76
C ALA A 235 5.60 -18.99 -22.47
N GLU A 236 5.12 -18.54 -23.62
CA GLU A 236 5.72 -17.44 -24.38
C GLU A 236 5.53 -16.11 -23.65
N ALA A 237 4.35 -15.80 -23.16
CA ALA A 237 4.09 -14.60 -22.35
C ALA A 237 4.97 -14.55 -21.10
N ALA A 238 5.12 -15.67 -20.38
CA ALA A 238 6.00 -15.75 -19.22
C ALA A 238 7.49 -15.64 -19.58
N ARG A 239 7.88 -16.04 -20.79
CA ARG A 239 9.24 -15.87 -21.32
C ARG A 239 9.50 -14.39 -21.64
N MET A 240 8.58 -13.74 -22.34
CA MET A 240 8.68 -12.32 -22.68
C MET A 240 8.76 -11.45 -21.42
N GLU A 241 7.97 -11.76 -20.40
CA GLU A 241 8.00 -11.04 -19.13
C GLU A 241 9.31 -11.22 -18.39
N ARG A 242 9.85 -12.44 -18.31
CA ARG A 242 11.20 -12.67 -17.73
C ARG A 242 12.28 -11.93 -18.50
N GLN A 243 12.17 -11.85 -19.82
CA GLN A 243 13.10 -11.10 -20.66
C GLN A 243 12.99 -9.60 -20.37
N ARG A 244 11.77 -9.04 -20.31
CA ARG A 244 11.52 -7.63 -19.96
C ARG A 244 12.16 -7.27 -18.61
N ILE A 245 11.93 -8.07 -17.57
CA ILE A 245 12.52 -7.89 -16.25
C ILE A 245 14.06 -7.90 -16.30
N THR A 246 14.63 -8.86 -17.01
CA THR A 246 16.08 -8.99 -17.15
C THR A 246 16.69 -7.77 -17.83
N GLU A 247 16.04 -7.26 -18.87
CA GLU A 247 16.53 -6.12 -19.65
C GLU A 247 16.38 -4.79 -18.87
N ILE A 248 15.31 -4.61 -18.08
CA ILE A 248 15.16 -3.45 -17.19
C ILE A 248 16.26 -3.45 -16.13
N ARG A 249 16.53 -4.59 -15.47
CA ARG A 249 17.61 -4.71 -14.48
C ARG A 249 19.00 -4.45 -15.09
N ALA A 250 19.23 -4.91 -16.31
CA ALA A 250 20.47 -4.61 -17.02
C ALA A 250 20.62 -3.11 -17.31
N ALA A 251 19.57 -2.46 -17.82
CA ALA A 251 19.58 -1.04 -18.12
C ALA A 251 19.79 -0.16 -16.85
N VAL A 252 19.21 -0.54 -15.71
CA VAL A 252 19.41 0.16 -14.43
C VAL A 252 20.86 0.03 -13.96
N ARG A 253 21.47 -1.17 -14.06
CA ARG A 253 22.89 -1.37 -13.73
C ARG A 253 23.82 -0.59 -14.65
N ASP A 254 23.55 -0.57 -15.96
CA ASP A 254 24.34 0.19 -16.93
C ASP A 254 24.27 1.71 -16.64
N ALA A 255 23.14 2.18 -16.16
CA ALA A 255 22.93 3.55 -15.71
C ALA A 255 23.52 3.86 -14.32
N LYS A 256 24.13 2.87 -13.64
CA LYS A 256 24.69 2.94 -12.27
C LYS A 256 23.67 3.39 -11.22
N LEU A 257 22.41 3.02 -11.40
CA LEU A 257 21.35 3.21 -10.43
C LEU A 257 21.19 1.98 -9.52
N GLY A 258 20.60 2.16 -8.36
CA GLY A 258 20.36 1.07 -7.41
C GLY A 258 19.30 0.06 -7.89
N ASP A 259 19.34 -1.16 -7.36
CA ASP A 259 18.40 -2.23 -7.72
C ASP A 259 16.94 -1.87 -7.33
N ASP A 260 16.75 -1.01 -6.32
CA ASP A 260 15.46 -0.43 -5.93
C ASP A 260 14.74 0.28 -7.09
N VAL A 261 15.50 0.95 -7.96
CA VAL A 261 14.96 1.59 -9.17
C VAL A 261 14.46 0.54 -10.17
N ALA A 262 15.18 -0.59 -10.29
CA ALA A 262 14.73 -1.66 -11.16
C ALA A 262 13.42 -2.28 -10.67
N ASP A 263 13.32 -2.56 -9.38
CA ASP A 263 12.12 -3.14 -8.76
C ASP A 263 10.92 -2.17 -8.90
N GLU A 264 11.09 -0.88 -8.64
CA GLU A 264 10.06 0.15 -8.87
C GLU A 264 9.52 0.15 -10.31
N LEU A 265 10.42 0.08 -11.31
CA LEU A 265 10.03 0.10 -12.72
C LEU A 265 9.37 -1.20 -13.19
N ILE A 266 9.76 -2.33 -12.61
CA ILE A 266 9.18 -3.65 -12.87
C ILE A 266 7.77 -3.71 -12.29
N ASP A 267 7.60 -3.32 -11.03
CA ASP A 267 6.33 -3.34 -10.30
C ASP A 267 5.30 -2.36 -10.90
N ALA A 268 5.77 -1.25 -11.47
CA ALA A 268 4.92 -0.33 -12.23
C ALA A 268 4.42 -0.90 -13.58
N GLY A 269 4.81 -2.12 -13.94
CA GLY A 269 4.36 -2.78 -15.17
C GLY A 269 4.78 -2.08 -16.47
N LEU A 270 5.81 -1.23 -16.43
CA LEU A 270 6.23 -0.43 -17.59
C LEU A 270 6.77 -1.29 -18.72
N SER A 271 6.54 -0.87 -19.96
CA SER A 271 7.25 -1.44 -21.10
C SER A 271 8.76 -1.19 -20.97
N LEU A 272 9.58 -2.01 -21.65
CA LEU A 272 11.03 -1.81 -21.64
C LEU A 272 11.44 -0.41 -22.11
N ASP A 273 10.76 0.12 -23.13
CA ASP A 273 11.07 1.44 -23.69
C ASP A 273 10.68 2.55 -22.72
N ASP A 274 9.52 2.48 -22.07
CA ASP A 274 9.11 3.45 -21.05
C ASP A 274 10.04 3.39 -19.83
N ALA A 275 10.47 2.20 -19.42
CA ALA A 275 11.44 2.01 -18.35
C ALA A 275 12.78 2.68 -18.71
N LYS A 276 13.30 2.47 -19.92
CA LYS A 276 14.54 3.11 -20.40
C LYS A 276 14.46 4.64 -20.37
N VAL A 277 13.32 5.23 -20.76
CA VAL A 277 13.12 6.69 -20.68
C VAL A 277 13.23 7.18 -19.23
N LYS A 278 12.61 6.50 -18.28
CA LYS A 278 12.68 6.85 -16.85
C LYS A 278 14.09 6.63 -16.27
N ILE A 279 14.78 5.56 -16.65
CA ILE A 279 16.16 5.29 -16.26
C ILE A 279 17.09 6.44 -16.70
N VAL A 280 16.98 6.88 -17.96
CA VAL A 280 17.79 8.00 -18.48
C VAL A 280 17.46 9.31 -17.76
N ALA A 281 16.19 9.58 -17.48
CA ALA A 281 15.79 10.76 -16.73
C ALA A 281 16.36 10.74 -15.29
N ARG A 282 16.35 9.58 -14.63
CA ARG A 282 16.83 9.40 -13.26
C ARG A 282 18.37 9.44 -13.16
N ALA A 283 19.06 8.89 -14.15
CA ALA A 283 20.53 8.97 -14.26
C ALA A 283 21.04 10.40 -14.50
N LYS A 284 20.20 11.27 -15.07
CA LYS A 284 20.52 12.70 -15.27
C LYS A 284 20.10 13.57 -14.08
N ALA A 285 19.29 13.06 -13.15
CA ALA A 285 18.92 13.79 -11.94
C ALA A 285 20.13 13.88 -11.01
N PRO A 286 20.40 15.03 -10.37
CA PRO A 286 21.47 15.14 -9.40
C PRO A 286 21.17 14.17 -8.23
N ASP A 287 22.21 13.43 -7.81
CA ASP A 287 22.13 12.45 -6.73
C ASP A 287 21.62 13.14 -5.45
N GLY A 288 20.82 12.45 -4.65
CA GLY A 288 20.30 13.03 -3.40
C GLY A 288 21.42 13.47 -2.42
N ALA A 289 22.64 12.95 -2.61
CA ALA A 289 23.85 13.43 -1.94
C ALA A 289 24.26 14.81 -2.46
N ASP A 290 24.17 15.07 -3.75
CA ASP A 290 24.48 16.36 -4.36
C ASP A 290 23.47 17.45 -3.98
N ILE A 291 22.18 17.08 -3.90
CA ILE A 291 21.11 18.00 -3.43
C ILE A 291 21.34 18.37 -1.98
N ARG A 292 21.67 17.40 -1.09
CA ARG A 292 22.01 17.67 0.31
C ARG A 292 23.29 18.49 0.44
N ALA A 293 24.31 18.21 -0.37
CA ALA A 293 25.55 18.98 -0.35
C ALA A 293 25.32 20.42 -0.84
N ALA A 294 24.46 20.64 -1.84
CA ALA A 294 24.07 21.96 -2.30
C ALA A 294 23.30 22.72 -1.22
N ALA A 295 22.33 22.11 -0.56
CA ALA A 295 21.55 22.71 0.53
C ALA A 295 22.44 23.08 1.73
N VAL A 296 23.37 22.22 2.11
CA VAL A 296 24.34 22.51 3.18
C VAL A 296 25.27 23.67 2.81
N ARG A 297 25.66 23.76 1.53
CA ARG A 297 26.50 24.89 1.04
C ARG A 297 25.72 26.19 1.09
N GLU A 298 24.49 26.20 0.61
CA GLU A 298 23.62 27.38 0.62
C GLU A 298 23.34 27.88 2.04
N GLU A 299 23.07 26.99 2.96
CA GLU A 299 22.87 27.32 4.37
C GLU A 299 24.13 27.88 5.03
N ARG A 300 25.30 27.30 4.74
CA ARG A 300 26.60 27.85 5.25
C ARG A 300 26.84 29.24 4.69
N GLU A 301 26.51 29.49 3.45
CA GLU A 301 26.65 30.80 2.81
C GLU A 301 25.69 31.82 3.41
N ARG A 302 24.44 31.47 3.67
CA ARG A 302 23.44 32.28 4.35
C ARG A 302 23.94 32.69 5.74
N VAL A 303 24.40 31.74 6.54
CA VAL A 303 24.94 31.99 7.90
C VAL A 303 26.16 32.92 7.84
N ALA A 304 27.07 32.70 6.90
CA ALA A 304 28.25 33.54 6.74
C ALA A 304 27.92 34.99 6.36
N GLN A 305 26.94 35.17 5.46
CA GLN A 305 26.47 36.49 5.00
C GLN A 305 25.76 37.26 6.12
N ILE A 306 24.90 36.62 6.93
CA ILE A 306 24.27 37.25 8.10
C ILE A 306 25.33 37.64 9.12
N GLY A 307 26.28 36.77 9.44
CA GLY A 307 27.38 37.08 10.34
C GLY A 307 28.26 38.24 9.86
N ALA A 308 28.51 38.33 8.55
CA ALA A 308 29.26 39.46 7.97
C ALA A 308 28.47 40.76 8.07
N ALA A 309 27.16 40.75 7.79
CA ALA A 309 26.30 41.94 7.91
C ALA A 309 26.22 42.46 9.35
N VAL A 310 26.09 41.59 10.35
CA VAL A 310 26.07 41.98 11.78
C VAL A 310 27.43 42.57 12.21
N ARG A 311 28.55 41.98 11.77
CA ARG A 311 29.90 42.56 12.04
C ARG A 311 30.10 43.91 11.37
N ALA A 312 29.65 44.07 10.10
CA ALA A 312 29.72 45.35 9.40
C ALA A 312 28.91 46.45 10.12
N ALA A 313 27.80 46.07 10.71
CA ALA A 313 26.95 46.93 11.52
C ALA A 313 27.49 47.19 12.92
N LYS A 314 28.64 46.62 13.30
CA LYS A 314 29.24 46.69 14.66
C LYS A 314 28.28 46.26 15.78
N LEU A 315 27.36 45.35 15.50
CA LEU A 315 26.45 44.75 16.46
C LEU A 315 27.08 43.52 17.14
N PRO A 316 26.64 43.14 18.34
CA PRO A 316 27.17 41.98 19.06
C PRO A 316 27.00 40.68 18.25
N ALA A 317 27.96 39.75 18.41
CA ALA A 317 27.97 38.50 17.67
C ALA A 317 26.76 37.61 18.03
N GLU A 318 26.23 37.73 19.26
CA GLU A 318 25.04 37.05 19.75
C GLU A 318 23.80 37.35 18.88
N PHE A 319 23.70 38.59 18.36
CA PHE A 319 22.62 39.00 17.49
C PHE A 319 22.63 38.26 16.13
N ALA A 320 23.82 37.94 15.63
CA ALA A 320 23.91 37.09 14.43
C ALA A 320 23.40 35.68 14.71
N ALA A 321 23.72 35.12 15.88
CA ALA A 321 23.22 33.79 16.27
C ALA A 321 21.69 33.76 16.41
N GLU A 322 21.08 34.80 16.94
CA GLU A 322 19.60 34.94 17.04
C GLU A 322 18.95 34.99 15.66
N LEU A 323 19.49 35.78 14.71
CA LEU A 323 18.97 35.90 13.36
C LEU A 323 19.07 34.58 12.57
N VAL A 324 20.15 33.84 12.78
CA VAL A 324 20.37 32.52 12.18
C VAL A 324 19.41 31.48 12.78
N ALA A 325 19.28 31.45 14.10
CA ALA A 325 18.38 30.53 14.81
C ALA A 325 16.90 30.76 14.48
N ALA A 326 16.52 32.00 14.17
CA ALA A 326 15.19 32.38 13.73
C ALA A 326 14.89 31.94 12.25
N GLY A 327 15.86 31.34 11.56
CA GLY A 327 15.67 30.87 10.19
C GLY A 327 15.46 31.95 9.14
N LEU A 328 15.85 33.21 9.43
CA LEU A 328 15.58 34.35 8.55
C LEU A 328 16.41 34.30 7.29
N THR A 329 15.82 34.75 6.17
CA THR A 329 16.56 35.03 4.94
C THR A 329 17.54 36.20 5.15
N LEU A 330 18.54 36.34 4.29
CA LEU A 330 19.48 37.46 4.34
C LEU A 330 18.78 38.82 4.27
N ALA A 331 17.72 38.96 3.48
CA ALA A 331 16.93 40.18 3.35
C ALA A 331 16.21 40.54 4.65
N GLU A 332 15.56 39.57 5.30
CA GLU A 332 14.89 39.78 6.59
C GLU A 332 15.87 40.05 7.72
N ALA A 333 17.03 39.38 7.72
CA ALA A 333 18.11 39.64 8.65
C ALA A 333 18.65 41.06 8.51
N ASN A 334 18.88 41.52 7.27
CA ASN A 334 19.32 42.89 7.01
C ASN A 334 18.31 43.95 7.49
N ALA A 335 17.02 43.71 7.30
CA ALA A 335 15.97 44.60 7.81
C ALA A 335 16.02 44.71 9.34
N LYS A 336 16.22 43.58 10.07
CA LYS A 336 16.36 43.57 11.53
C LYS A 336 17.67 44.25 12.00
N ILE A 337 18.77 44.10 11.25
CA ILE A 337 20.03 44.78 11.51
C ILE A 337 19.86 46.31 11.41
N ILE A 338 19.17 46.79 10.38
CA ILE A 338 18.88 48.22 10.17
C ILE A 338 18.01 48.77 11.33
N ASN A 339 16.98 48.08 11.73
CA ASN A 339 16.12 48.46 12.82
C ASN A 339 16.91 48.54 14.16
N LYS A 340 17.80 47.56 14.39
CA LYS A 340 18.63 47.53 15.60
C LYS A 340 19.64 48.69 15.65
N LEU A 341 20.20 49.08 14.50
CA LEU A 341 21.05 50.27 14.37
C LEU A 341 20.29 51.57 14.66
N ALA A 342 19.04 51.70 14.21
CA ALA A 342 18.18 52.84 14.48
C ALA A 342 17.89 52.97 15.98
N GLU A 343 17.54 51.85 16.65
CA GLU A 343 17.34 51.82 18.12
C GLU A 343 18.57 52.24 18.91
N THR A 344 19.77 51.81 18.47
CA THR A 344 21.05 52.17 19.11
C THR A 344 21.37 53.64 18.91
N ALA A 345 21.09 54.21 17.74
CA ALA A 345 21.33 55.63 17.42
C ALA A 345 20.39 56.58 18.23
N GLU A 346 19.14 56.18 18.46
CA GLU A 346 18.19 56.93 19.30
C GLU A 346 18.59 56.93 20.76
N ASN A 347 19.14 55.80 21.28
CA ASN A 347 19.61 55.70 22.66
C ASN A 347 20.87 56.51 22.92
N ASP A 348 21.78 56.68 21.94
CA ASP A 348 22.98 57.52 22.07
C ASP A 348 22.67 59.01 22.08
N GLN A 349 21.62 59.47 21.36
CA GLN A 349 21.20 60.88 21.38
C GLN A 349 20.46 61.28 22.67
N GLY A 350 19.91 60.31 23.42
CA GLY A 350 19.21 60.56 24.69
C GLY A 350 20.11 60.80 25.90
N ASN A 351 21.43 60.59 25.80
CA ASN A 351 22.36 60.65 26.93
C ASN A 351 23.29 61.89 26.96
N GLU A 352 23.14 62.87 26.04
CA GLU A 352 23.81 64.17 26.15
C GLU A 352 22.90 65.14 26.91
N SER A 353 22.96 65.08 28.23
CA SER A 353 22.48 66.17 29.12
C SER A 353 23.41 67.37 29.01
N PRO A 354 22.92 68.58 28.77
CA PRO A 354 23.75 69.78 28.77
C PRO A 354 24.14 70.08 30.17
N THR A 355 25.46 69.99 30.47
CA THR A 355 26.10 70.60 31.67
C THR A 355 25.94 72.09 31.59
N ARG A 356 25.02 72.61 32.38
CA ARG A 356 24.82 74.02 32.60
C ARG A 356 25.92 74.51 33.49
N SER A 357 26.92 75.17 32.91
CA SER A 357 27.91 75.97 33.63
C SER A 357 27.22 77.22 34.23
N GLN A 358 27.17 77.28 35.55
CA GLN A 358 26.94 78.53 36.26
C GLN A 358 28.30 79.14 36.60
N ASN A 359 28.52 80.35 36.13
CA ASN A 359 29.19 81.48 36.84
C ASN A 359 28.55 82.76 36.36
#